data_d8675cd6002105cde06477650fc40fc3
#
_entry.id   d8675cd6002105cde06477650fc40fc3
#
_cell.length_a   1.000
_cell.length_b   1.000
_cell.length_c   1.000
_cell.angle_alpha   90.00
_cell.angle_beta   90.00
_cell.angle_gamma   90.00
#
_symmetry.space_group_name_H-M   'P 1'
#
loop_
_entity.id
_entity.type
_entity.pdbx_description
1 polymer ?
#
loop_
_entity_poly.entity_id
_entity_poly.type
_entity_poly.pdbx_seq_one_letter_code
_entity_poly.pdbx_strand_id
1 'polypeptide(L)'
;MNAPVAVLLLFAALGAADEALGGKLGVAPAFLNGLAAMGPLCLSMAGIYSVAVSALSGMAGQGGSALPFDAALPAGLVLAPDMGGWAIAQALAATPQLAAYAGLLVASTLGCLVSFVLPASLGALQSHEVMGFMQGVLWGVVALPAGLLLGGAVLGLAPGVLLQNLWPVALLCAVLCLALRFAPRGCLRVLAFLGSAVRWLGIALFCAVVLGLFVPGLAPAPQQAVAEALIIVAKITAVVCGSLVASSLLLAKCGGMLSRLAARLGVNEYAVLGLAASLVSSISMLPLYPRMDVRGKVMNAAFTVAGAFVLGG
;
A
#
# COMPACT_ATOMS: atom_id res chain seq x y z
N MET A 1 -8.46 -6.38 -16.61
CA MET A 1 -7.21 -6.95 -16.04
C MET A 1 -6.05 -6.33 -16.80
N ASN A 2 -5.15 -5.64 -16.10
CA ASN A 2 -4.02 -4.97 -16.73
C ASN A 2 -2.95 -5.98 -17.16
N ALA A 3 -2.23 -5.71 -18.28
CA ALA A 3 -1.22 -6.64 -18.80
C ALA A 3 -0.14 -7.04 -17.76
N PRO A 4 0.43 -6.13 -16.95
CA PRO A 4 1.38 -6.49 -15.89
C PRO A 4 0.81 -7.49 -14.87
N VAL A 5 -0.43 -7.28 -14.44
CA VAL A 5 -1.10 -8.19 -13.49
C VAL A 5 -1.30 -9.57 -14.13
N ALA A 6 -1.71 -9.64 -15.40
CA ALA A 6 -1.84 -10.90 -16.12
C ALA A 6 -0.53 -11.69 -16.18
N VAL A 7 0.59 -10.99 -16.45
CA VAL A 7 1.93 -11.61 -16.47
C VAL A 7 2.28 -12.16 -15.09
N LEU A 8 2.03 -11.41 -14.02
CA LEU A 8 2.31 -11.89 -12.66
C LEU A 8 1.44 -13.09 -12.27
N LEU A 9 0.17 -13.11 -12.67
CA LEU A 9 -0.69 -14.27 -12.44
C LEU A 9 -0.19 -15.53 -13.16
N LEU A 10 0.41 -15.39 -14.36
CA LEU A 10 1.08 -16.52 -15.03
C LEU A 10 2.29 -17.03 -14.23
N PHE A 11 3.10 -16.12 -13.65
CA PHE A 11 4.18 -16.53 -12.75
C PHE A 11 3.66 -17.16 -11.46
N ALA A 12 2.56 -16.66 -10.89
CA ALA A 12 1.93 -17.30 -9.73
C ALA A 12 1.46 -18.72 -10.07
N ALA A 13 0.80 -18.89 -11.22
CA ALA A 13 0.38 -20.20 -11.70
C ALA A 13 1.57 -21.15 -11.94
N LEU A 14 2.68 -20.64 -12.49
CA LEU A 14 3.93 -21.40 -12.64
C LEU A 14 4.48 -21.85 -11.28
N GLY A 15 4.50 -20.97 -10.29
CA GLY A 15 4.94 -21.30 -8.93
C GLY A 15 4.05 -22.33 -8.26
N ALA A 16 2.74 -22.22 -8.41
CA ALA A 16 1.77 -23.21 -7.90
C ALA A 16 1.93 -24.57 -8.58
N ALA A 17 2.15 -24.58 -9.91
CA ALA A 17 2.40 -25.82 -10.65
C ALA A 17 3.73 -26.47 -10.23
N ASP A 18 4.78 -25.70 -10.00
CA ASP A 18 6.06 -26.21 -9.51
C ASP A 18 5.92 -26.85 -8.13
N GLU A 19 5.18 -26.22 -7.22
CA GLU A 19 4.86 -26.79 -5.90
C GLU A 19 4.13 -28.12 -6.03
N ALA A 20 3.08 -28.19 -6.87
CA ALA A 20 2.31 -29.40 -7.10
C ALA A 20 3.14 -30.53 -7.73
N LEU A 21 4.18 -30.20 -8.51
CA LEU A 21 5.08 -31.14 -9.18
C LEU A 21 6.33 -31.52 -8.35
N GLY A 22 6.40 -31.05 -7.10
CA GLY A 22 7.48 -31.35 -6.16
C GLY A 22 8.72 -30.46 -6.33
N GLY A 23 8.56 -29.22 -6.78
CA GLY A 23 9.60 -28.18 -6.74
C GLY A 23 10.72 -28.34 -7.78
N LYS A 24 10.42 -28.96 -8.93
CA LYS A 24 11.42 -29.29 -9.97
C LYS A 24 12.03 -28.05 -10.65
N LEU A 25 11.31 -26.94 -10.72
CA LEU A 25 11.77 -25.68 -11.32
C LEU A 25 12.47 -24.78 -10.28
N GLY A 26 12.36 -25.10 -8.98
CA GLY A 26 12.98 -24.36 -7.89
C GLY A 26 12.32 -23.01 -7.57
N VAL A 27 11.11 -22.76 -8.08
CA VAL A 27 10.34 -21.53 -7.82
C VAL A 27 9.24 -21.71 -6.76
N ALA A 28 8.93 -22.94 -6.38
CA ALA A 28 7.96 -23.29 -5.35
C ALA A 28 8.19 -22.55 -4.01
N PRO A 29 9.42 -22.43 -3.46
CA PRO A 29 9.65 -21.68 -2.24
C PRO A 29 9.28 -20.20 -2.35
N ALA A 30 9.48 -19.56 -3.52
CA ALA A 30 9.11 -18.18 -3.76
C ALA A 30 7.58 -18.02 -3.77
N PHE A 31 6.86 -18.96 -4.39
CA PHE A 31 5.40 -19.01 -4.38
C PHE A 31 4.84 -19.18 -2.96
N LEU A 32 5.36 -20.12 -2.18
CA LEU A 32 4.92 -20.36 -0.80
C LEU A 32 5.17 -19.16 0.12
N ASN A 33 6.30 -18.46 -0.06
CA ASN A 33 6.59 -17.21 0.66
C ASN A 33 5.57 -16.12 0.32
N GLY A 34 5.13 -16.04 -0.93
CA GLY A 34 4.06 -15.14 -1.34
C GLY A 34 2.72 -15.50 -0.69
N LEU A 35 2.38 -16.79 -0.69
CA LEU A 35 1.16 -17.29 -0.07
C LEU A 35 1.13 -17.05 1.45
N ALA A 36 2.27 -17.16 2.12
CA ALA A 36 2.40 -16.90 3.56
C ALA A 36 2.04 -15.44 3.94
N ALA A 37 2.13 -14.48 3.00
CA ALA A 37 1.72 -13.11 3.24
C ALA A 37 0.19 -12.95 3.40
N MET A 38 -0.62 -13.93 2.99
CA MET A 38 -2.08 -13.85 3.06
C MET A 38 -2.61 -13.69 4.48
N GLY A 39 -2.05 -14.41 5.45
CA GLY A 39 -2.48 -14.34 6.86
C GLY A 39 -2.33 -12.93 7.45
N PRO A 40 -1.13 -12.35 7.46
CA PRO A 40 -0.92 -10.96 7.88
C PRO A 40 -1.80 -9.94 7.13
N LEU A 41 -2.03 -10.12 5.82
CA LEU A 41 -2.90 -9.26 5.03
C LEU A 41 -4.37 -9.36 5.47
N CYS A 42 -4.88 -10.57 5.70
CA CYS A 42 -6.22 -10.76 6.24
C CYS A 42 -6.39 -10.06 7.58
N LEU A 43 -5.45 -10.24 8.51
CA LEU A 43 -5.50 -9.64 9.85
C LEU A 43 -5.49 -8.12 9.81
N SER A 44 -4.74 -7.51 8.89
CA SER A 44 -4.61 -6.05 8.82
C SER A 44 -5.72 -5.38 8.00
N MET A 45 -6.23 -6.04 6.95
CA MET A 45 -7.12 -5.41 5.98
C MET A 45 -8.58 -5.79 6.15
N ALA A 46 -8.91 -7.08 6.33
CA ALA A 46 -10.29 -7.53 6.21
C ALA A 46 -11.23 -6.89 7.24
N GLY A 47 -10.76 -6.72 8.49
CA GLY A 47 -11.55 -6.05 9.53
C GLY A 47 -11.72 -4.55 9.28
N ILE A 48 -10.63 -3.86 8.98
CA ILE A 48 -10.64 -2.40 8.76
C ILE A 48 -11.49 -2.06 7.54
N TYR A 49 -11.27 -2.75 6.41
CA TYR A 49 -12.04 -2.55 5.18
C TYR A 49 -13.53 -2.72 5.43
N SER A 50 -13.95 -3.87 5.98
CA SER A 50 -15.36 -4.21 6.12
C SER A 50 -16.10 -3.21 7.01
N VAL A 51 -15.49 -2.79 8.11
CA VAL A 51 -16.10 -1.84 9.05
C VAL A 51 -16.06 -0.41 8.51
N ALA A 52 -14.93 0.02 7.92
CA ALA A 52 -14.79 1.36 7.35
C ALA A 52 -15.78 1.60 6.21
N VAL A 53 -15.88 0.66 5.25
CA VAL A 53 -16.84 0.77 4.13
C VAL A 53 -18.27 0.82 4.66
N SER A 54 -18.62 0.01 5.67
CA SER A 54 -19.95 0.00 6.24
C SER A 54 -20.29 1.30 6.99
N ALA A 55 -19.36 1.84 7.77
CA ALA A 55 -19.55 3.09 8.50
C ALA A 55 -19.67 4.29 7.55
N LEU A 56 -18.84 4.36 6.51
CA LEU A 56 -18.78 5.49 5.60
C LEU A 56 -19.88 5.46 4.53
N SER A 57 -20.37 4.28 4.14
CA SER A 57 -21.57 4.18 3.29
C SER A 57 -22.83 4.73 3.98
N GLY A 58 -22.90 4.65 5.31
CA GLY A 58 -23.95 5.29 6.11
C GLY A 58 -23.84 6.83 6.20
N MET A 59 -22.66 7.39 5.93
CA MET A 59 -22.40 8.85 5.90
C MET A 59 -22.56 9.45 4.49
N ALA A 60 -22.57 8.64 3.45
CA ALA A 60 -22.78 9.06 2.08
C ALA A 60 -24.17 9.67 1.94
N GLY A 61 -24.26 10.96 1.67
CA GLY A 61 -25.53 11.71 1.57
C GLY A 61 -25.71 12.80 2.62
N GLN A 62 -24.89 12.90 3.63
CA GLN A 62 -24.86 14.06 4.56
C GLN A 62 -23.92 15.14 4.03
N GLY A 63 -24.07 15.50 2.76
CA GLY A 63 -23.22 16.47 2.07
C GLY A 63 -23.40 17.88 2.60
N GLY A 64 -22.33 18.44 3.07
CA GLY A 64 -22.19 19.82 3.52
C GLY A 64 -20.94 19.96 4.36
N SER A 65 -19.74 19.85 3.76
CA SER A 65 -18.53 20.04 4.54
C SER A 65 -18.34 21.54 4.81
N ALA A 66 -18.31 21.90 6.07
CA ALA A 66 -17.78 23.19 6.54
C ALA A 66 -16.25 23.26 6.40
N LEU A 67 -15.64 22.30 5.66
CA LEU A 67 -14.21 22.19 5.48
C LEU A 67 -13.73 23.13 4.36
N PRO A 68 -12.56 23.74 4.49
CA PRO A 68 -11.98 24.59 3.46
C PRO A 68 -11.37 23.80 2.28
N PHE A 69 -11.65 22.52 2.16
CA PHE A 69 -11.22 21.60 1.11
C PHE A 69 -12.34 20.57 0.81
N ASP A 70 -12.19 19.81 -0.25
CA ASP A 70 -13.20 18.86 -0.69
C ASP A 70 -13.48 17.74 0.35
N ALA A 71 -14.76 17.40 0.51
CA ALA A 71 -15.22 16.41 1.49
C ALA A 71 -14.66 14.98 1.27
N ALA A 72 -14.20 14.67 0.06
CA ALA A 72 -13.58 13.39 -0.26
C ALA A 72 -12.13 13.28 0.24
N LEU A 73 -11.45 14.42 0.46
CA LEU A 73 -10.03 14.43 0.80
C LEU A 73 -9.67 13.64 2.08
N PRO A 74 -10.40 13.79 3.20
CA PRO A 74 -10.10 13.03 4.42
C PRO A 74 -10.12 11.50 4.21
N ALA A 75 -11.04 10.99 3.38
CA ALA A 75 -11.07 9.57 3.06
C ALA A 75 -9.83 9.13 2.30
N GLY A 76 -9.40 9.91 1.30
CA GLY A 76 -8.17 9.64 0.55
C GLY A 76 -6.89 9.75 1.38
N LEU A 77 -6.88 10.53 2.47
CA LEU A 77 -5.73 10.63 3.38
C LEU A 77 -5.53 9.38 4.26
N VAL A 78 -6.60 8.62 4.50
CA VAL A 78 -6.60 7.52 5.47
C VAL A 78 -6.78 6.16 4.80
N LEU A 79 -7.53 6.10 3.70
CA LEU A 79 -7.90 4.83 3.04
C LEU A 79 -7.23 4.71 1.67
N ALA A 80 -6.71 3.52 1.39
CA ALA A 80 -6.28 3.16 0.04
C ALA A 80 -7.49 3.10 -0.91
N PRO A 81 -7.29 3.25 -2.24
CA PRO A 81 -8.40 3.24 -3.21
C PRO A 81 -9.25 1.97 -3.13
N ASP A 82 -8.61 0.82 -3.06
CA ASP A 82 -9.19 -0.52 -2.97
C ASP A 82 -9.79 -0.84 -1.58
N MET A 83 -9.44 -0.04 -0.56
CA MET A 83 -10.01 -0.13 0.79
C MET A 83 -11.23 0.78 0.99
N GLY A 84 -11.91 1.15 -0.09
CA GLY A 84 -13.09 2.01 -0.07
C GLY A 84 -12.80 3.49 -0.32
N GLY A 85 -11.52 3.91 -0.35
CA GLY A 85 -11.15 5.31 -0.59
C GLY A 85 -11.71 5.86 -1.88
N TRP A 86 -11.69 5.08 -2.96
CA TRP A 86 -12.29 5.46 -4.24
C TRP A 86 -13.81 5.57 -4.19
N ALA A 87 -14.49 4.57 -3.64
CA ALA A 87 -15.95 4.57 -3.56
C ALA A 87 -16.49 5.74 -2.73
N ILE A 88 -15.81 6.06 -1.63
CA ILE A 88 -16.16 7.19 -0.77
C ILE A 88 -15.86 8.51 -1.47
N ALA A 89 -14.73 8.63 -2.14
CA ALA A 89 -14.39 9.82 -2.89
C ALA A 89 -15.41 10.10 -3.99
N GLN A 90 -15.88 9.08 -4.72
CA GLN A 90 -16.95 9.24 -5.70
C GLN A 90 -18.28 9.72 -5.08
N ALA A 91 -18.58 9.28 -3.86
CA ALA A 91 -19.83 9.64 -3.19
C ALA A 91 -19.81 11.05 -2.59
N LEU A 92 -18.63 11.55 -2.16
CA LEU A 92 -18.50 12.80 -1.40
C LEU A 92 -17.90 13.95 -2.20
N ALA A 93 -17.15 13.70 -3.27
CA ALA A 93 -16.47 14.75 -4.02
C ALA A 93 -17.44 15.65 -4.78
N ALA A 94 -17.14 16.95 -4.81
CA ALA A 94 -17.94 17.94 -5.54
C ALA A 94 -17.87 17.77 -7.07
N THR A 95 -16.79 17.19 -7.59
CA THR A 95 -16.60 16.93 -9.02
C THR A 95 -15.90 15.59 -9.29
N PRO A 96 -16.06 14.97 -10.49
CA PRO A 96 -15.35 13.74 -10.83
C PRO A 96 -13.82 13.88 -10.78
N GLN A 97 -13.29 15.07 -11.10
CA GLN A 97 -11.86 15.35 -11.01
C GLN A 97 -11.37 15.37 -9.56
N LEU A 98 -12.14 15.92 -8.63
CA LEU A 98 -11.83 15.89 -7.20
C LEU A 98 -11.98 14.49 -6.64
N ALA A 99 -12.97 13.71 -7.08
CA ALA A 99 -13.05 12.30 -6.76
C ALA A 99 -11.79 11.54 -7.18
N ALA A 100 -11.32 11.75 -8.42
CA ALA A 100 -10.08 11.14 -8.89
C ALA A 100 -8.85 11.64 -8.13
N TYR A 101 -8.77 12.94 -7.81
CA TYR A 101 -7.67 13.49 -7.03
C TYR A 101 -7.61 12.88 -5.62
N ALA A 102 -8.71 12.91 -4.87
CA ALA A 102 -8.77 12.38 -3.50
C ALA A 102 -8.73 10.85 -3.48
N GLY A 103 -9.57 10.18 -4.28
CA GLY A 103 -9.79 8.74 -4.23
C GLY A 103 -8.79 7.91 -5.02
N LEU A 104 -8.04 8.50 -5.97
CA LEU A 104 -6.97 7.81 -6.68
C LEU A 104 -5.61 8.38 -6.28
N LEU A 105 -5.29 9.66 -6.53
CA LEU A 105 -3.94 10.18 -6.30
C LEU A 105 -3.58 10.25 -4.82
N VAL A 106 -4.40 10.86 -3.98
CA VAL A 106 -4.12 10.97 -2.54
C VAL A 106 -4.26 9.61 -1.86
N ALA A 107 -5.30 8.86 -2.21
CA ALA A 107 -5.57 7.55 -1.63
C ALA A 107 -4.49 6.51 -1.98
N SER A 108 -3.97 6.48 -3.22
CA SER A 108 -2.90 5.55 -3.61
C SER A 108 -1.53 5.92 -3.02
N THR A 109 -1.36 7.13 -2.51
CA THR A 109 -0.13 7.60 -1.90
C THR A 109 -0.24 7.62 -0.37
N LEU A 110 -0.79 8.66 0.23
CA LEU A 110 -0.91 8.78 1.70
C LEU A 110 -1.90 7.78 2.28
N GLY A 111 -3.06 7.61 1.66
CA GLY A 111 -4.05 6.64 2.12
C GLY A 111 -3.49 5.23 2.16
N CYS A 112 -2.86 4.80 1.09
CA CYS A 112 -2.20 3.50 0.99
C CYS A 112 -1.02 3.38 1.98
N LEU A 113 -0.23 4.44 2.14
CA LEU A 113 0.87 4.48 3.11
C LEU A 113 0.37 4.23 4.53
N VAL A 114 -0.66 4.96 4.96
CA VAL A 114 -1.19 4.92 6.34
C VAL A 114 -1.96 3.63 6.61
N SER A 115 -2.88 3.26 5.71
CA SER A 115 -3.79 2.13 5.93
C SER A 115 -3.14 0.76 5.68
N PHE A 116 -2.11 0.71 4.84
CA PHE A 116 -1.60 -0.56 4.32
C PHE A 116 -0.08 -0.70 4.40
N VAL A 117 0.69 0.21 3.79
CA VAL A 117 2.14 0.05 3.65
C VAL A 117 2.85 0.08 5.00
N LEU A 118 2.53 1.06 5.86
CA LEU A 118 3.13 1.16 7.19
C LEU A 118 2.77 -0.02 8.09
N PRO A 119 1.48 -0.39 8.27
CA PRO A 119 1.12 -1.55 9.09
C PRO A 119 1.75 -2.85 8.61
N ALA A 120 1.71 -3.12 7.30
CA ALA A 120 2.28 -4.33 6.72
C ALA A 120 3.81 -4.36 6.85
N SER A 121 4.49 -3.23 6.57
CA SER A 121 5.95 -3.14 6.66
C SER A 121 6.43 -3.28 8.10
N LEU A 122 5.81 -2.58 9.05
CA LEU A 122 6.16 -2.68 10.48
C LEU A 122 5.88 -4.07 11.06
N GLY A 123 4.92 -4.81 10.48
CA GLY A 123 4.63 -6.19 10.83
C GLY A 123 5.63 -7.21 10.27
N ALA A 124 6.22 -6.91 9.11
CA ALA A 124 7.10 -7.81 8.38
C ALA A 124 8.60 -7.54 8.60
N LEU A 125 8.99 -6.28 8.84
CA LEU A 125 10.38 -5.87 9.02
C LEU A 125 10.91 -6.20 10.42
N GLN A 126 12.19 -6.53 10.48
CA GLN A 126 12.88 -6.69 11.76
C GLN A 126 13.13 -5.32 12.41
N SER A 127 13.20 -5.28 13.74
CA SER A 127 13.31 -4.03 14.51
C SER A 127 14.47 -3.13 14.08
N HIS A 128 15.60 -3.71 13.67
CA HIS A 128 16.77 -2.94 13.21
C HIS A 128 16.60 -2.35 11.79
N GLU A 129 15.64 -2.83 11.01
CA GLU A 129 15.37 -2.36 9.63
C GLU A 129 14.37 -1.22 9.61
N VAL A 130 13.51 -1.13 10.63
CA VAL A 130 12.42 -0.13 10.72
C VAL A 130 12.97 1.30 10.59
N MET A 131 14.11 1.61 11.21
CA MET A 131 14.68 2.96 11.14
C MET A 131 15.05 3.35 9.70
N GLY A 132 15.73 2.46 8.98
CA GLY A 132 16.09 2.69 7.57
C GLY A 132 14.87 2.80 6.65
N PHE A 133 13.85 1.98 6.90
CA PHE A 133 12.58 2.03 6.19
C PHE A 133 11.87 3.37 6.42
N MET A 134 11.72 3.80 7.67
CA MET A 134 11.09 5.07 8.00
C MET A 134 11.86 6.28 7.45
N GLN A 135 13.19 6.21 7.39
CA GLN A 135 13.99 7.24 6.74
C GLN A 135 13.68 7.35 5.25
N GLY A 136 13.52 6.23 4.56
CA GLY A 136 13.08 6.21 3.16
C GLY A 136 11.66 6.75 2.97
N VAL A 137 10.72 6.30 3.79
CA VAL A 137 9.34 6.82 3.79
C VAL A 137 9.32 8.33 3.94
N LEU A 138 10.16 8.90 4.83
CA LEU A 138 10.28 10.34 4.99
C LEU A 138 10.63 11.04 3.67
N TRP A 139 11.63 10.55 2.95
CA TRP A 139 12.02 11.13 1.65
C TRP A 139 10.88 11.05 0.63
N GLY A 140 10.14 9.95 0.61
CA GLY A 140 8.94 9.81 -0.22
C GLY A 140 7.86 10.84 0.14
N VAL A 141 7.59 11.03 1.43
CA VAL A 141 6.61 12.02 1.92
C VAL A 141 7.02 13.46 1.60
N VAL A 142 8.33 13.79 1.66
CA VAL A 142 8.85 15.12 1.25
C VAL A 142 8.56 15.40 -0.22
N ALA A 143 8.70 14.40 -1.08
CA ALA A 143 8.49 14.56 -2.52
C ALA A 143 7.00 14.57 -2.92
N LEU A 144 6.12 14.06 -2.05
CA LEU A 144 4.72 13.79 -2.36
C LEU A 144 3.91 15.02 -2.79
N PRO A 145 4.00 16.21 -2.14
CA PRO A 145 3.24 17.38 -2.55
C PRO A 145 3.52 17.79 -3.99
N ALA A 146 4.77 17.68 -4.45
CA ALA A 146 5.15 17.96 -5.84
C ALA A 146 4.50 16.96 -6.80
N GLY A 147 4.50 15.67 -6.45
CA GLY A 147 3.82 14.64 -7.23
C GLY A 147 2.31 14.86 -7.32
N LEU A 148 1.66 15.20 -6.22
CA LEU A 148 0.22 15.49 -6.18
C LEU A 148 -0.14 16.78 -6.93
N LEU A 149 0.73 17.80 -6.91
CA LEU A 149 0.57 19.01 -7.72
C LEU A 149 0.57 18.68 -9.21
N LEU A 150 1.56 17.90 -9.67
CA LEU A 150 1.66 17.47 -11.05
C LEU A 150 0.49 16.57 -11.46
N GLY A 151 0.15 15.59 -10.64
CA GLY A 151 -0.98 14.68 -10.89
C GLY A 151 -2.32 15.40 -10.95
N GLY A 152 -2.57 16.35 -10.04
CA GLY A 152 -3.77 17.19 -10.06
C GLY A 152 -3.85 18.09 -11.30
N ALA A 153 -2.72 18.63 -11.75
CA ALA A 153 -2.66 19.40 -13.01
C ALA A 153 -2.97 18.52 -14.23
N VAL A 154 -2.47 17.27 -14.27
CA VAL A 154 -2.77 16.29 -15.33
C VAL A 154 -4.26 15.90 -15.31
N LEU A 155 -4.90 15.83 -14.15
CA LEU A 155 -6.35 15.62 -14.01
C LEU A 155 -7.18 16.83 -14.48
N GLY A 156 -6.55 17.95 -14.83
CA GLY A 156 -7.23 19.14 -15.29
C GLY A 156 -7.88 19.96 -14.18
N LEU A 157 -7.45 19.81 -12.93
CA LEU A 157 -7.94 20.65 -11.84
C LEU A 157 -7.47 22.10 -12.01
N ALA A 158 -8.40 23.05 -11.84
CA ALA A 158 -8.06 24.47 -11.85
C ALA A 158 -7.04 24.78 -10.72
N PRO A 159 -6.04 25.64 -10.96
CA PRO A 159 -4.97 25.90 -9.99
C PRO A 159 -5.44 26.28 -8.59
N GLY A 160 -6.50 27.10 -8.49
CA GLY A 160 -7.08 27.49 -7.21
C GLY A 160 -7.70 26.31 -6.45
N VAL A 161 -8.46 25.46 -7.15
CA VAL A 161 -9.07 24.24 -6.57
C VAL A 161 -7.99 23.23 -6.17
N LEU A 162 -6.95 23.08 -7.00
CA LEU A 162 -5.83 22.19 -6.71
C LEU A 162 -5.07 22.64 -5.45
N LEU A 163 -4.73 23.93 -5.34
CA LEU A 163 -4.05 24.46 -4.16
C LEU A 163 -4.91 24.34 -2.90
N GLN A 164 -6.22 24.56 -3.02
CA GLN A 164 -7.18 24.40 -1.93
C GLN A 164 -7.23 22.97 -1.39
N ASN A 165 -7.02 21.95 -2.23
CA ASN A 165 -7.03 20.56 -1.81
C ASN A 165 -5.62 20.01 -1.52
N LEU A 166 -4.57 20.67 -2.03
CA LEU A 166 -3.18 20.27 -1.79
C LEU A 166 -2.66 20.78 -0.44
N TRP A 167 -3.07 21.97 0.03
CA TRP A 167 -2.47 22.55 1.23
C TRP A 167 -2.62 21.69 2.50
N PRO A 168 -3.75 20.97 2.77
CA PRO A 168 -3.83 20.12 3.96
C PRO A 168 -2.84 18.93 3.88
N VAL A 169 -2.68 18.38 2.68
CA VAL A 169 -1.71 17.32 2.41
C VAL A 169 -0.29 17.83 2.59
N ALA A 170 0.03 18.99 2.01
CA ALA A 170 1.34 19.61 2.12
C ALA A 170 1.66 19.98 3.59
N LEU A 171 0.68 20.47 4.34
CA LEU A 171 0.83 20.73 5.76
C LEU A 171 1.13 19.46 6.55
N LEU A 172 0.39 18.38 6.31
CA LEU A 172 0.65 17.07 6.93
C LEU A 172 2.06 16.57 6.60
N CYS A 173 2.46 16.63 5.33
CA CYS A 173 3.82 16.27 4.90
C CYS A 173 4.87 17.16 5.59
N ALA A 174 4.66 18.48 5.66
CA ALA A 174 5.58 19.40 6.32
C ALA A 174 5.70 19.10 7.82
N VAL A 175 4.59 18.86 8.51
CA VAL A 175 4.58 18.47 9.93
C VAL A 175 5.36 17.17 10.15
N LEU A 176 5.13 16.15 9.32
CA LEU A 176 5.87 14.88 9.37
C LEU A 176 7.37 15.10 9.13
N CYS A 177 7.73 15.92 8.13
CA CYS A 177 9.11 16.25 7.82
C CYS A 177 9.80 16.98 8.98
N LEU A 178 9.15 18.01 9.54
CA LEU A 178 9.66 18.76 10.68
C LEU A 178 9.79 17.87 11.91
N ALA A 179 8.77 17.05 12.21
CA ALA A 179 8.79 16.11 13.32
C ALA A 179 9.96 15.13 13.20
N LEU A 180 10.22 14.60 12.00
CA LEU A 180 11.33 13.69 11.76
C LEU A 180 12.69 14.41 11.76
N ARG A 181 12.74 15.71 11.41
CA ARG A 181 13.98 16.51 11.42
C ARG A 181 14.41 16.90 12.84
N PHE A 182 13.45 17.35 13.67
CA PHE A 182 13.74 17.91 14.98
C PHE A 182 13.59 16.90 16.13
N ALA A 183 12.68 15.94 15.99
CA ALA A 183 12.39 14.93 17.01
C ALA A 183 12.29 13.51 16.39
N PRO A 184 13.33 13.00 15.69
CA PRO A 184 13.23 11.73 14.94
C PRO A 184 12.79 10.57 15.81
N ARG A 185 13.37 10.43 17.01
CA ARG A 185 13.01 9.35 17.95
C ARG A 185 11.56 9.47 18.45
N GLY A 186 11.10 10.69 18.72
CA GLY A 186 9.72 10.95 19.13
C GLY A 186 8.74 10.66 18.00
N CYS A 187 9.00 11.18 16.80
CA CYS A 187 8.18 10.96 15.62
C CYS A 187 8.10 9.47 15.25
N LEU A 188 9.23 8.76 15.24
CA LEU A 188 9.25 7.31 14.98
C LEU A 188 8.48 6.53 16.05
N ARG A 189 8.55 6.93 17.33
CA ARG A 189 7.76 6.31 18.39
C ARG A 189 6.26 6.52 18.19
N VAL A 190 5.85 7.73 17.82
CA VAL A 190 4.44 8.05 17.52
C VAL A 190 3.97 7.26 16.30
N LEU A 191 4.74 7.23 15.20
CA LEU A 191 4.40 6.46 14.01
C LEU A 191 4.35 4.95 14.29
N ALA A 192 5.30 4.42 15.08
CA ALA A 192 5.29 3.03 15.51
C ALA A 192 4.09 2.71 16.42
N PHE A 193 3.73 3.64 17.31
CA PHE A 193 2.53 3.52 18.14
C PHE A 193 1.27 3.53 17.29
N LEU A 194 1.14 4.46 16.34
CA LEU A 194 0.02 4.51 15.39
C LEU A 194 -0.06 3.24 14.55
N GLY A 195 1.07 2.77 14.01
CA GLY A 195 1.13 1.51 13.27
C GLY A 195 0.71 0.31 14.13
N SER A 196 1.17 0.26 15.39
CA SER A 196 0.76 -0.77 16.34
C SER A 196 -0.73 -0.66 16.70
N ALA A 197 -1.25 0.54 16.91
CA ALA A 197 -2.66 0.79 17.18
C ALA A 197 -3.54 0.35 16.00
N VAL A 198 -3.15 0.71 14.77
CA VAL A 198 -3.85 0.26 13.54
C VAL A 198 -3.80 -1.26 13.43
N ARG A 199 -2.65 -1.89 13.72
CA ARG A 199 -2.51 -3.35 13.72
C ARG A 199 -3.43 -4.02 14.75
N TRP A 200 -3.44 -3.54 15.99
CA TRP A 200 -4.29 -4.07 17.05
C TRP A 200 -5.78 -3.86 16.72
N LEU A 201 -6.13 -2.69 16.20
CA LEU A 201 -7.48 -2.40 15.73
C LEU A 201 -7.86 -3.36 14.59
N GLY A 202 -6.96 -3.56 13.62
CA GLY A 202 -7.18 -4.52 12.52
C GLY A 202 -7.44 -5.93 13.02
N ILE A 203 -6.65 -6.43 13.97
CA ILE A 203 -6.84 -7.75 14.58
C ILE A 203 -8.18 -7.82 15.33
N ALA A 204 -8.49 -6.82 16.14
CA ALA A 204 -9.75 -6.78 16.89
C ALA A 204 -10.98 -6.76 15.96
N LEU A 205 -10.94 -5.92 14.93
CA LEU A 205 -12.00 -5.84 13.93
C LEU A 205 -12.09 -7.13 13.09
N PHE A 206 -10.95 -7.73 12.73
CA PHE A 206 -10.94 -9.03 12.06
C PHE A 206 -11.60 -10.11 12.90
N CYS A 207 -11.25 -10.20 14.19
CA CYS A 207 -11.89 -11.15 15.11
C CYS A 207 -13.40 -10.89 15.25
N ALA A 208 -13.82 -9.63 15.36
CA ALA A 208 -15.22 -9.26 15.44
C ALA A 208 -15.98 -9.64 14.16
N VAL A 209 -15.39 -9.39 12.99
CA VAL A 209 -15.95 -9.76 11.69
C VAL A 209 -16.09 -11.27 11.57
N VAL A 210 -15.03 -12.03 11.92
CA VAL A 210 -15.06 -13.51 11.88
C VAL A 210 -16.12 -14.05 12.83
N LEU A 211 -16.21 -13.53 14.06
CA LEU A 211 -17.27 -13.92 15.00
C LEU A 211 -18.66 -13.65 14.42
N GLY A 212 -18.84 -12.51 13.76
CA GLY A 212 -20.11 -12.16 13.08
C GLY A 212 -20.49 -13.11 11.93
N LEU A 213 -19.55 -13.82 11.32
CA LEU A 213 -19.86 -14.86 10.32
C LEU A 213 -20.54 -16.10 10.96
N PHE A 214 -20.21 -16.42 12.19
CA PHE A 214 -20.78 -17.55 12.94
C PHE A 214 -22.00 -17.13 13.77
N VAL A 215 -22.04 -15.88 14.24
CA VAL A 215 -23.14 -15.34 15.08
C VAL A 215 -23.66 -14.05 14.43
N PRO A 216 -24.68 -14.12 13.56
CA PRO A 216 -25.14 -12.96 12.77
C PRO A 216 -25.53 -11.73 13.60
N GLY A 217 -25.98 -11.91 14.83
CA GLY A 217 -26.33 -10.81 15.75
C GLY A 217 -25.13 -9.98 16.26
N LEU A 218 -23.90 -10.45 16.07
CA LEU A 218 -22.67 -9.78 16.47
C LEU A 218 -21.86 -9.23 15.28
N ALA A 219 -22.41 -9.30 14.07
CA ALA A 219 -21.71 -8.89 12.86
C ALA A 219 -21.50 -7.36 12.83
N PRO A 220 -20.24 -6.83 12.87
CA PRO A 220 -19.98 -5.39 12.81
C PRO A 220 -20.10 -4.83 11.38
N ALA A 221 -20.19 -5.70 10.37
CA ALA A 221 -20.28 -5.35 8.97
C ALA A 221 -21.13 -6.38 8.19
N PRO A 222 -21.75 -5.99 7.06
CA PRO A 222 -22.47 -6.91 6.19
C PRO A 222 -21.54 -7.99 5.62
N GLN A 223 -22.04 -9.22 5.45
CA GLN A 223 -21.28 -10.32 4.84
C GLN A 223 -20.68 -9.97 3.47
N GLN A 224 -21.38 -9.14 2.69
CA GLN A 224 -20.89 -8.69 1.39
C GLN A 224 -19.58 -7.91 1.51
N ALA A 225 -19.49 -6.95 2.46
CA ALA A 225 -18.25 -6.17 2.68
C ALA A 225 -17.09 -7.07 3.14
N VAL A 226 -17.38 -8.10 3.93
CA VAL A 226 -16.40 -9.10 4.36
C VAL A 226 -15.90 -9.93 3.17
N ALA A 227 -16.81 -10.39 2.32
CA ALA A 227 -16.48 -11.15 1.12
C ALA A 227 -15.62 -10.33 0.16
N GLU A 228 -15.95 -9.05 -0.06
CA GLU A 228 -15.17 -8.12 -0.87
C GLU A 228 -13.75 -7.95 -0.31
N ALA A 229 -13.61 -7.74 1.01
CA ALA A 229 -12.31 -7.65 1.67
C ALA A 229 -11.45 -8.89 1.44
N LEU A 230 -12.01 -10.07 1.58
CA LEU A 230 -11.29 -11.34 1.38
C LEU A 230 -10.91 -11.54 -0.09
N ILE A 231 -11.76 -11.14 -1.04
CA ILE A 231 -11.43 -11.16 -2.47
C ILE A 231 -10.25 -10.23 -2.77
N ILE A 232 -10.21 -9.03 -2.18
CA ILE A 232 -9.10 -8.10 -2.32
C ILE A 232 -7.81 -8.72 -1.78
N VAL A 233 -7.84 -9.30 -0.58
CA VAL A 233 -6.68 -9.99 0.02
C VAL A 233 -6.20 -11.14 -0.88
N ALA A 234 -7.10 -11.94 -1.42
CA ALA A 234 -6.74 -13.05 -2.31
C ALA A 234 -6.08 -12.54 -3.62
N LYS A 235 -6.62 -11.46 -4.21
CA LYS A 235 -6.04 -10.83 -5.40
C LYS A 235 -4.63 -10.31 -5.12
N ILE A 236 -4.42 -9.59 -4.02
CA ILE A 236 -3.10 -9.09 -3.61
C ILE A 236 -2.14 -10.24 -3.40
N THR A 237 -2.56 -11.28 -2.69
CA THR A 237 -1.73 -12.47 -2.44
C THR A 237 -1.28 -13.13 -3.75
N ALA A 238 -2.18 -13.30 -4.72
CA ALA A 238 -1.85 -13.88 -6.02
C ALA A 238 -0.79 -13.04 -6.77
N VAL A 239 -0.91 -11.72 -6.73
CA VAL A 239 0.07 -10.78 -7.30
C VAL A 239 1.42 -10.87 -6.59
N VAL A 240 1.43 -10.96 -5.25
CA VAL A 240 2.65 -11.13 -4.44
C VAL A 240 3.35 -12.45 -4.78
N CYS A 241 2.61 -13.56 -4.86
CA CYS A 241 3.15 -14.85 -5.28
C CYS A 241 3.82 -14.74 -6.66
N GLY A 242 3.13 -14.14 -7.63
CA GLY A 242 3.67 -13.99 -8.98
C GLY A 242 4.90 -13.11 -9.04
N SER A 243 4.93 -12.02 -8.29
CA SER A 243 6.10 -11.12 -8.28
C SER A 243 7.32 -11.74 -7.62
N LEU A 244 7.15 -12.55 -6.56
CA LEU A 244 8.27 -13.28 -5.95
C LEU A 244 8.80 -14.38 -6.86
N VAL A 245 7.94 -15.12 -7.54
CA VAL A 245 8.35 -16.11 -8.55
C VAL A 245 9.07 -15.44 -9.72
N ALA A 246 8.52 -14.36 -10.26
CA ALA A 246 9.17 -13.57 -11.31
C ALA A 246 10.54 -13.04 -10.88
N SER A 247 10.63 -12.50 -9.64
CA SER A 247 11.89 -11.99 -9.08
C SER A 247 12.94 -13.09 -8.94
N SER A 248 12.56 -14.29 -8.48
CA SER A 248 13.47 -15.42 -8.36
C SER A 248 14.03 -15.86 -9.72
N LEU A 249 13.17 -15.92 -10.75
CA LEU A 249 13.57 -16.26 -12.12
C LEU A 249 14.43 -15.16 -12.77
N LEU A 250 14.12 -13.89 -12.52
CA LEU A 250 14.92 -12.76 -13.02
C LEU A 250 16.32 -12.76 -12.40
N LEU A 251 16.44 -13.03 -11.09
CA LEU A 251 17.73 -13.18 -10.42
C LEU A 251 18.53 -14.35 -11.04
N ALA A 252 17.89 -15.48 -11.28
CA ALA A 252 18.55 -16.67 -11.81
C ALA A 252 19.00 -16.50 -13.28
N LYS A 253 18.20 -15.82 -14.12
CA LYS A 253 18.42 -15.76 -15.57
C LYS A 253 19.01 -14.42 -16.06
N CYS A 254 18.73 -13.31 -15.39
CA CYS A 254 19.07 -11.97 -15.83
C CYS A 254 20.06 -11.26 -14.90
N GLY A 255 20.81 -12.00 -14.08
CA GLY A 255 21.75 -11.44 -13.10
C GLY A 255 22.69 -10.39 -13.69
N GLY A 256 23.28 -10.62 -14.87
CA GLY A 256 24.18 -9.66 -15.51
C GLY A 256 23.52 -8.33 -15.94
N MET A 257 22.23 -8.35 -16.29
CA MET A 257 21.48 -7.12 -16.60
C MET A 257 21.12 -6.37 -15.31
N LEU A 258 20.68 -7.11 -14.29
CA LEU A 258 20.38 -6.56 -12.97
C LEU A 258 21.59 -5.92 -12.31
N SER A 259 22.77 -6.59 -12.38
CA SER A 259 24.03 -6.04 -11.86
C SER A 259 24.44 -4.74 -12.55
N ARG A 260 24.26 -4.62 -13.88
CA ARG A 260 24.53 -3.38 -14.61
C ARG A 260 23.61 -2.24 -14.19
N LEU A 261 22.31 -2.53 -14.01
CA LEU A 261 21.34 -1.53 -13.56
C LEU A 261 21.59 -1.16 -12.09
N ALA A 262 21.89 -2.12 -11.25
CA ALA A 262 22.26 -1.93 -9.86
C ALA A 262 23.51 -1.04 -9.73
N ALA A 263 24.55 -1.30 -10.52
CA ALA A 263 25.76 -0.47 -10.56
C ALA A 263 25.47 0.97 -10.99
N ARG A 264 24.58 1.19 -11.98
CA ARG A 264 24.19 2.55 -12.41
C ARG A 264 23.43 3.30 -11.32
N LEU A 265 22.61 2.62 -10.54
CA LEU A 265 21.83 3.21 -9.44
C LEU A 265 22.66 3.31 -8.14
N GLY A 266 23.82 2.64 -8.07
CA GLY A 266 24.67 2.55 -6.88
C GLY A 266 23.99 1.78 -5.75
N VAL A 267 23.28 0.69 -6.07
CA VAL A 267 22.57 -0.21 -5.17
C VAL A 267 22.81 -1.66 -5.57
N ASN A 268 22.37 -2.62 -4.76
CA ASN A 268 22.46 -4.03 -5.12
C ASN A 268 21.27 -4.52 -5.98
N GLU A 269 21.37 -5.73 -6.52
CA GLU A 269 20.37 -6.35 -7.40
C GLU A 269 19.01 -6.52 -6.73
N TYR A 270 18.99 -6.84 -5.44
CA TYR A 270 17.75 -6.97 -4.65
C TYR A 270 16.99 -5.65 -4.54
N ALA A 271 17.70 -4.53 -4.48
CA ALA A 271 17.07 -3.21 -4.48
C ALA A 271 16.42 -2.88 -5.82
N VAL A 272 17.05 -3.23 -6.94
CA VAL A 272 16.48 -3.07 -8.29
C VAL A 272 15.21 -3.91 -8.45
N LEU A 273 15.27 -5.17 -8.00
CA LEU A 273 14.09 -6.04 -8.01
C LEU A 273 12.97 -5.53 -7.11
N GLY A 274 13.32 -5.00 -5.94
CA GLY A 274 12.36 -4.38 -5.03
C GLY A 274 11.61 -3.21 -5.67
N LEU A 275 12.33 -2.31 -6.36
CA LEU A 275 11.70 -1.22 -7.12
C LEU A 275 10.76 -1.74 -8.21
N ALA A 276 11.19 -2.75 -8.97
CA ALA A 276 10.36 -3.35 -10.01
C ALA A 276 9.11 -4.04 -9.43
N ALA A 277 9.26 -4.79 -8.33
CA ALA A 277 8.16 -5.43 -7.62
C ALA A 277 7.17 -4.41 -7.04
N SER A 278 7.69 -3.29 -6.51
CA SER A 278 6.88 -2.22 -5.92
C SER A 278 6.00 -1.51 -6.95
N LEU A 279 6.38 -1.47 -8.23
CA LEU A 279 5.50 -0.94 -9.29
C LEU A 279 4.15 -1.65 -9.34
N VAL A 280 4.10 -2.91 -8.96
CA VAL A 280 2.86 -3.70 -8.91
C VAL A 280 2.29 -3.73 -7.50
N SER A 281 3.13 -4.00 -6.49
CA SER A 281 2.72 -3.99 -5.08
C SER A 281 3.91 -3.74 -4.16
N SER A 282 3.81 -2.75 -3.27
CA SER A 282 4.84 -2.45 -2.28
C SER A 282 5.12 -3.64 -1.33
N ILE A 283 4.12 -4.48 -1.09
CA ILE A 283 4.26 -5.67 -0.24
C ILE A 283 5.21 -6.69 -0.86
N SER A 284 5.23 -6.79 -2.19
CA SER A 284 6.12 -7.69 -2.92
C SER A 284 7.61 -7.38 -2.71
N MET A 285 7.94 -6.16 -2.32
CA MET A 285 9.30 -5.72 -2.02
C MET A 285 9.76 -6.20 -0.63
N LEU A 286 8.85 -6.32 0.35
CA LEU A 286 9.21 -6.60 1.74
C LEU A 286 10.03 -7.88 1.96
N PRO A 287 9.76 -9.01 1.30
CA PRO A 287 10.59 -10.20 1.42
C PRO A 287 12.02 -10.02 0.87
N LEU A 288 12.21 -9.08 -0.05
CA LEU A 288 13.53 -8.75 -0.61
C LEU A 288 14.30 -7.73 0.24
N TYR A 289 13.60 -6.96 1.07
CA TYR A 289 14.13 -5.83 1.83
C TYR A 289 15.34 -6.18 2.72
N PRO A 290 15.36 -7.30 3.48
CA PRO A 290 16.51 -7.68 4.30
C PRO A 290 17.81 -7.84 3.51
N ARG A 291 17.71 -8.25 2.23
CA ARG A 291 18.85 -8.50 1.34
C ARG A 291 19.36 -7.27 0.59
N MET A 292 18.67 -6.12 0.73
CA MET A 292 19.07 -4.87 0.11
C MET A 292 20.22 -4.21 0.88
N ASP A 293 21.08 -3.50 0.15
CA ASP A 293 22.03 -2.58 0.74
C ASP A 293 21.33 -1.36 1.37
N VAL A 294 22.07 -0.60 2.20
CA VAL A 294 21.48 0.53 2.96
C VAL A 294 20.82 1.55 2.05
N ARG A 295 21.47 1.91 0.94
CA ARG A 295 20.93 2.87 -0.03
C ARG A 295 19.70 2.30 -0.73
N GLY A 296 19.75 1.04 -1.13
CA GLY A 296 18.62 0.33 -1.74
C GLY A 296 17.40 0.25 -0.83
N LYS A 297 17.61 0.01 0.47
CA LYS A 297 16.55 0.03 1.49
C LYS A 297 15.85 1.38 1.54
N VAL A 298 16.61 2.47 1.63
CA VAL A 298 16.05 3.84 1.67
C VAL A 298 15.32 4.17 0.37
N MET A 299 15.91 3.85 -0.79
CA MET A 299 15.29 4.10 -2.10
C MET A 299 13.98 3.33 -2.26
N ASN A 300 13.95 2.05 -1.93
CA ASN A 300 12.74 1.25 -2.02
C ASN A 300 11.65 1.77 -1.07
N ALA A 301 11.98 2.08 0.17
CA ALA A 301 11.04 2.64 1.12
C ALA A 301 10.49 4.02 0.67
N ALA A 302 11.33 4.90 0.09
CA ALA A 302 10.86 6.15 -0.49
C ALA A 302 9.92 5.93 -1.67
N PHE A 303 10.24 4.95 -2.52
CA PHE A 303 9.44 4.61 -3.69
C PHE A 303 8.04 4.07 -3.32
N THR A 304 7.90 3.39 -2.18
CA THR A 304 6.59 2.86 -1.74
C THR A 304 5.56 3.95 -1.43
N VAL A 305 5.99 5.19 -1.21
CA VAL A 305 5.07 6.31 -0.86
C VAL A 305 4.28 6.80 -2.08
N ALA A 306 4.92 6.90 -3.24
CA ALA A 306 4.29 7.51 -4.41
C ALA A 306 4.47 6.73 -5.71
N GLY A 307 5.45 5.82 -5.79
CA GLY A 307 5.77 5.06 -6.99
C GLY A 307 5.22 3.63 -7.00
N ALA A 308 4.71 3.16 -5.87
CA ALA A 308 4.13 1.82 -5.76
C ALA A 308 2.73 1.76 -6.38
N PHE A 309 2.31 0.53 -6.76
CA PHE A 309 0.98 0.22 -7.30
C PHE A 309 0.65 0.85 -8.68
N VAL A 310 1.59 1.52 -9.35
CA VAL A 310 1.36 2.17 -10.66
C VAL A 310 0.89 1.18 -11.72
N LEU A 311 1.34 -0.07 -11.66
CA LEU A 311 1.00 -1.13 -12.61
C LEU A 311 0.01 -2.17 -12.05
N GLY A 312 -0.26 -2.16 -10.77
CA GLY A 312 -1.03 -3.20 -10.07
C GLY A 312 -2.39 -2.75 -9.54
N GLY A 313 -2.71 -1.49 -9.67
CA GLY A 313 -3.97 -0.88 -9.20
C GLY A 313 -5.12 -1.00 -10.18
#